data_49e456dc0f1fc918314b2223c9a6b403
#
_entry.id   49e456dc0f1fc918314b2223c9a6b403
#
_cell.length_a   1.000
_cell.length_b   1.000
_cell.length_c   1.000
_cell.angle_alpha   90.00
_cell.angle_beta   90.00
_cell.angle_gamma   90.00
#
_symmetry.space_group_name_H-M   'P 1'
#
loop_
_entity.id
_entity.type
_entity.pdbx_description
1 polymer ?
#
loop_
_entity_poly.entity_id
_entity_poly.type
_entity_poly.pdbx_seq_one_letter_code
_entity_poly.pdbx_strand_id
1 'polypeptide(L)'
;MKTSSKILAPKTSKQTAAFLLLLCSLVANGASAQTEDPWRETNEQVFRLNDHFDQLIVRPVASGYTLFIPRVARQGIGNLFSNIDDINVLVNDLLQFKLYAAMNDSGRLLVNSTLGLVGILDIASGFGLYKNEEDFGQTLGRWGVGAGPYVMLPVFGASNARDSVGLVLDTLFNPIQYLDEESLRLTLFLVKETDSRSGLLALDELITGDRYLFVRDAYAQRREYLVTDGQVEDEFGDFGDF
;
A
#
# COMPACT_ATOMS: atom_id res chain seq x y z
N MET A 1 18.20 28.57 -32.06
CA MET A 1 18.60 27.24 -31.57
C MET A 1 17.36 26.60 -30.92
N LYS A 2 16.73 25.62 -31.60
CA LYS A 2 15.58 24.89 -31.08
C LYS A 2 16.12 23.63 -30.39
N THR A 3 16.11 23.60 -29.06
CA THR A 3 16.35 22.37 -28.29
C THR A 3 15.06 21.55 -28.25
N SER A 4 15.00 20.51 -29.05
CA SER A 4 13.92 19.53 -29.06
C SER A 4 14.14 18.57 -27.88
N SER A 5 13.38 18.72 -26.81
CA SER A 5 13.31 17.73 -25.73
C SER A 5 12.58 16.50 -26.23
N LYS A 6 13.32 15.44 -26.57
CA LYS A 6 12.75 14.11 -26.79
C LYS A 6 12.34 13.55 -25.43
N ILE A 7 11.04 13.50 -25.17
CA ILE A 7 10.46 12.69 -24.11
C ILE A 7 10.80 11.23 -24.45
N LEU A 8 11.77 10.64 -23.75
CA LEU A 8 12.09 9.23 -23.86
C LEU A 8 10.99 8.45 -23.14
N ALA A 9 10.11 7.80 -23.88
CA ALA A 9 9.23 6.78 -23.34
C ALA A 9 10.10 5.64 -22.74
N PRO A 10 9.78 5.11 -21.55
CA PRO A 10 10.54 4.02 -20.96
C PRO A 10 10.50 2.80 -21.88
N LYS A 11 11.66 2.30 -22.28
CA LYS A 11 11.79 1.02 -22.98
C LYS A 11 11.43 -0.10 -22.01
N THR A 12 10.16 -0.49 -21.96
CA THR A 12 9.76 -1.73 -21.29
C THR A 12 10.50 -2.88 -21.95
N SER A 13 11.37 -3.55 -21.18
CA SER A 13 12.09 -4.72 -21.72
C SER A 13 11.06 -5.83 -21.97
N LYS A 14 11.30 -6.66 -22.99
CA LYS A 14 10.45 -7.84 -23.28
C LYS A 14 10.30 -8.75 -22.07
N GLN A 15 11.23 -8.71 -21.15
CA GLN A 15 11.23 -9.43 -19.89
C GLN A 15 10.19 -8.88 -18.90
N THR A 16 10.02 -7.55 -18.81
CA THR A 16 9.00 -6.93 -17.96
C THR A 16 7.58 -7.24 -18.46
N ALA A 17 7.38 -7.21 -19.78
CA ALA A 17 6.10 -7.58 -20.38
C ALA A 17 5.78 -9.07 -20.21
N ALA A 18 6.78 -9.95 -20.33
CA ALA A 18 6.60 -11.39 -20.10
C ALA A 18 6.31 -11.70 -18.62
N PHE A 19 6.94 -10.99 -17.69
CA PHE A 19 6.69 -11.12 -16.27
C PHE A 19 5.27 -10.66 -15.89
N LEU A 20 4.82 -9.54 -16.44
CA LEU A 20 3.43 -9.06 -16.28
C LEU A 20 2.39 -10.03 -16.85
N LEU A 21 2.65 -10.61 -18.03
CA LEU A 21 1.78 -11.62 -18.64
C LEU A 21 1.73 -12.90 -17.83
N LEU A 22 2.84 -13.34 -17.24
CA LEU A 22 2.89 -14.50 -16.34
C LEU A 22 2.09 -14.24 -15.06
N LEU A 23 2.23 -13.07 -14.45
CA LEU A 23 1.45 -12.63 -13.29
C LEU A 23 -0.05 -12.58 -13.62
N CYS A 24 -0.44 -12.00 -14.75
CA CYS A 24 -1.84 -11.96 -15.19
C CYS A 24 -2.43 -13.36 -15.42
N SER A 25 -1.65 -14.33 -15.90
CA SER A 25 -2.12 -15.71 -16.10
C SER A 25 -2.35 -16.46 -14.78
N LEU A 26 -1.62 -16.13 -13.73
CA LEU A 26 -1.80 -16.68 -12.38
C LEU A 26 -3.08 -16.14 -11.71
N VAL A 27 -3.47 -14.90 -12.02
CA VAL A 27 -4.68 -14.27 -11.46
C VAL A 27 -5.98 -14.80 -12.11
N ALA A 28 -5.94 -15.22 -13.38
CA ALA A 28 -7.13 -15.62 -14.13
C ALA A 28 -7.80 -16.93 -13.66
N ASN A 29 -7.15 -17.72 -12.79
CA ASN A 29 -7.67 -19.01 -12.30
C ASN A 29 -8.24 -18.97 -10.87
N GLY A 30 -8.40 -17.80 -10.26
CA GLY A 30 -8.77 -17.66 -8.86
C GLY A 30 -10.22 -17.27 -8.64
N ALA A 31 -11.16 -18.20 -8.86
CA ALA A 31 -12.50 -18.08 -8.29
C ALA A 31 -12.48 -18.68 -6.88
N SER A 32 -12.83 -17.90 -5.85
CA SER A 32 -13.07 -18.31 -4.46
C SER A 32 -11.93 -19.08 -3.77
N ALA A 33 -10.94 -18.39 -3.27
CA ALA A 33 -10.06 -18.95 -2.26
C ALA A 33 -9.75 -17.88 -1.21
N GLN A 34 -10.69 -17.63 -0.34
CA GLN A 34 -10.39 -17.06 0.97
C GLN A 34 -9.47 -18.06 1.68
N THR A 35 -8.31 -17.62 2.10
CA THR A 35 -7.38 -18.32 3.00
C THR A 35 -6.60 -19.54 2.52
N GLU A 36 -6.68 -19.96 1.27
CA GLU A 36 -5.76 -21.00 0.81
C GLU A 36 -4.35 -20.44 0.63
N ASP A 37 -3.41 -21.00 1.37
CA ASP A 37 -1.99 -20.71 1.30
C ASP A 37 -1.25 -21.91 0.67
N PRO A 38 -1.39 -22.10 -0.65
CA PRO A 38 -0.82 -23.25 -1.35
C PRO A 38 0.71 -23.22 -1.36
N TRP A 39 1.31 -22.05 -1.08
CA TRP A 39 2.76 -21.86 -1.04
C TRP A 39 3.27 -21.61 0.39
N ARG A 40 2.55 -22.13 1.38
CA ARG A 40 2.80 -21.90 2.81
C ARG A 40 4.27 -22.07 3.19
N GLU A 41 4.91 -23.14 2.76
CA GLU A 41 6.32 -23.41 3.11
C GLU A 41 7.25 -22.30 2.59
N THR A 42 7.05 -21.85 1.35
CA THR A 42 7.80 -20.75 0.74
C THR A 42 7.48 -19.42 1.43
N ASN A 43 6.19 -19.15 1.67
CA ASN A 43 5.73 -17.94 2.34
C ASN A 43 6.28 -17.83 3.76
N GLU A 44 6.31 -18.91 4.52
CA GLU A 44 6.93 -18.95 5.86
C GLU A 44 8.46 -18.69 5.80
N GLN A 45 9.15 -19.19 4.77
CA GLN A 45 10.59 -18.92 4.60
C GLN A 45 10.84 -17.44 4.34
N VAL A 46 10.06 -16.83 3.44
CA VAL A 46 10.15 -15.39 3.14
C VAL A 46 9.74 -14.56 4.37
N PHE A 47 8.69 -14.96 5.09
CA PHE A 47 8.29 -14.32 6.33
C PHE A 47 9.43 -14.31 7.35
N ARG A 48 10.08 -15.46 7.59
CA ARG A 48 11.24 -15.54 8.49
C ARG A 48 12.37 -14.62 8.06
N LEU A 49 12.64 -14.53 6.75
CA LEU A 49 13.65 -13.61 6.23
C LEU A 49 13.26 -12.14 6.55
N ASN A 50 12.01 -11.74 6.25
CA ASN A 50 11.51 -10.42 6.53
C ASN A 50 11.53 -10.10 8.04
N ASP A 51 11.11 -11.05 8.88
CA ASP A 51 11.07 -10.90 10.34
C ASP A 51 12.48 -10.75 10.93
N HIS A 52 13.46 -11.52 10.45
CA HIS A 52 14.87 -11.34 10.84
C HIS A 52 15.42 -9.98 10.41
N PHE A 53 15.11 -9.55 9.18
CA PHE A 53 15.53 -8.25 8.69
C PHE A 53 14.90 -7.10 9.50
N ASP A 54 13.61 -7.23 9.82
CA ASP A 54 12.91 -6.28 10.69
C ASP A 54 13.56 -6.19 12.07
N GLN A 55 13.76 -7.32 12.73
CA GLN A 55 14.32 -7.37 14.08
C GLN A 55 15.74 -6.81 14.15
N LEU A 56 16.59 -7.08 13.14
CA LEU A 56 17.99 -6.70 13.15
C LEU A 56 18.24 -5.28 12.63
N ILE A 57 17.40 -4.78 11.74
CA ILE A 57 17.64 -3.51 11.04
C ILE A 57 16.47 -2.56 11.17
N VAL A 58 15.28 -2.93 10.67
CA VAL A 58 14.19 -1.97 10.52
C VAL A 58 13.64 -1.51 11.86
N ARG A 59 13.39 -2.44 12.78
CA ARG A 59 12.89 -2.17 14.13
C ARG A 59 13.84 -1.31 14.97
N PRO A 60 15.15 -1.58 15.05
CA PRO A 60 16.11 -0.69 15.71
C PRO A 60 16.15 0.72 15.11
N VAL A 61 16.11 0.84 13.77
CA VAL A 61 16.08 2.13 13.08
C VAL A 61 14.78 2.89 13.40
N ALA A 62 13.62 2.22 13.30
CA ALA A 62 12.33 2.81 13.65
C ALA A 62 12.24 3.22 15.13
N SER A 63 12.83 2.44 16.04
CA SER A 63 12.90 2.79 17.46
C SER A 63 13.79 4.02 17.69
N GLY A 64 14.96 4.08 17.03
CA GLY A 64 15.82 5.27 17.04
C GLY A 64 15.12 6.50 16.47
N TYR A 65 14.40 6.33 15.37
CA TYR A 65 13.59 7.40 14.76
C TYR A 65 12.55 7.95 15.73
N THR A 66 11.84 7.08 16.47
CA THR A 66 10.87 7.54 17.49
C THR A 66 11.51 8.22 18.68
N LEU A 67 12.73 7.83 19.03
CA LEU A 67 13.47 8.39 20.16
C LEU A 67 14.04 9.79 19.84
N PHE A 68 14.61 9.96 18.63
CA PHE A 68 15.33 11.19 18.27
C PHE A 68 14.47 12.21 17.52
N ILE A 69 13.45 11.78 16.78
CA ILE A 69 12.60 12.69 16.01
C ILE A 69 11.35 13.06 16.80
N PRO A 70 11.12 14.34 17.11
CA PRO A 70 9.93 14.79 17.84
C PRO A 70 8.64 14.39 17.12
N ARG A 71 7.58 14.11 17.91
CA ARG A 71 6.29 13.66 17.38
C ARG A 71 5.73 14.56 16.27
N VAL A 72 5.84 15.89 16.45
CA VAL A 72 5.35 16.87 15.46
C VAL A 72 6.08 16.72 14.11
N ALA A 73 7.41 16.51 14.13
CA ALA A 73 8.19 16.30 12.91
C ALA A 73 7.82 14.98 12.23
N ARG A 74 7.64 13.90 13.00
CA ARG A 74 7.16 12.60 12.48
C ARG A 74 5.78 12.71 11.84
N GLN A 75 4.86 13.41 12.48
CA GLN A 75 3.54 13.71 11.91
C GLN A 75 3.66 14.47 10.58
N GLY A 76 4.53 15.46 10.50
CA GLY A 76 4.77 16.19 9.25
C GLY A 76 5.35 15.31 8.14
N ILE A 77 6.26 14.40 8.48
CA ILE A 77 6.82 13.43 7.53
C ILE A 77 5.74 12.46 7.04
N GLY A 78 4.96 11.88 7.95
CA GLY A 78 3.85 11.01 7.60
C GLY A 78 2.80 11.70 6.73
N ASN A 79 2.42 12.93 7.06
CA ASN A 79 1.48 13.74 6.26
C ASN A 79 2.02 14.02 4.85
N LEU A 80 3.33 14.32 4.72
CA LEU A 80 3.96 14.54 3.41
C LEU A 80 3.83 13.30 2.52
N PHE A 81 4.19 12.12 3.04
CA PHE A 81 4.05 10.87 2.28
C PHE A 81 2.59 10.52 2.01
N SER A 82 1.70 10.75 2.97
CA SER A 82 0.26 10.59 2.80
C SER A 82 -0.29 11.46 1.66
N ASN A 83 0.14 12.73 1.57
CA ASN A 83 -0.24 13.64 0.50
C ASN A 83 0.31 13.21 -0.88
N ILE A 84 1.50 12.60 -0.91
CA ILE A 84 2.05 12.01 -2.15
C ILE A 84 1.23 10.78 -2.56
N ASP A 85 0.85 9.94 -1.61
CA ASP A 85 0.02 8.75 -1.86
C ASP A 85 -1.41 9.11 -2.29
N ASP A 86 -1.96 10.29 -1.90
CA ASP A 86 -3.26 10.78 -2.35
C ASP A 86 -3.36 10.90 -3.89
N ILE A 87 -2.23 11.04 -4.60
CA ILE A 87 -2.21 11.00 -6.07
C ILE A 87 -2.61 9.60 -6.57
N ASN A 88 -2.05 8.54 -5.98
CA ASN A 88 -2.39 7.17 -6.35
C ASN A 88 -3.84 6.83 -5.95
N VAL A 89 -4.26 7.25 -4.76
CA VAL A 89 -5.64 7.10 -4.27
C VAL A 89 -6.62 7.74 -5.26
N LEU A 90 -6.41 9.00 -5.64
CA LEU A 90 -7.25 9.71 -6.61
C LEU A 90 -7.35 8.98 -7.96
N VAL A 91 -6.23 8.44 -8.47
CA VAL A 91 -6.24 7.68 -9.72
C VAL A 91 -7.12 6.43 -9.58
N ASN A 92 -6.98 5.70 -8.47
CA ASN A 92 -7.76 4.49 -8.21
C ASN A 92 -9.24 4.78 -7.97
N ASP A 93 -9.60 5.86 -7.28
CA ASP A 93 -10.97 6.33 -7.15
C ASP A 93 -11.63 6.56 -8.52
N LEU A 94 -10.91 7.26 -9.42
CA LEU A 94 -11.41 7.52 -10.78
C LEU A 94 -11.58 6.22 -11.57
N LEU A 95 -10.63 5.28 -11.46
CA LEU A 95 -10.70 3.98 -12.14
C LEU A 95 -11.83 3.09 -11.60
N GLN A 96 -12.23 3.29 -10.34
CA GLN A 96 -13.35 2.61 -9.70
C GLN A 96 -14.68 3.35 -9.85
N PHE A 97 -14.69 4.52 -10.54
CA PHE A 97 -15.86 5.41 -10.68
C PHE A 97 -16.42 5.94 -9.34
N LYS A 98 -15.58 6.03 -8.31
CA LYS A 98 -15.91 6.59 -6.99
C LYS A 98 -15.80 8.13 -7.04
N LEU A 99 -16.64 8.79 -7.81
CA LEU A 99 -16.51 10.22 -8.10
C LEU A 99 -16.55 11.10 -6.84
N TYR A 100 -17.33 10.73 -5.82
CA TYR A 100 -17.39 11.48 -4.57
C TYR A 100 -16.08 11.37 -3.79
N ALA A 101 -15.49 10.17 -3.69
CA ALA A 101 -14.18 9.95 -3.09
C ALA A 101 -13.09 10.70 -3.88
N ALA A 102 -13.10 10.60 -5.21
CA ALA A 102 -12.18 11.33 -6.07
C ALA A 102 -12.23 12.86 -5.89
N MET A 103 -13.43 13.43 -5.69
CA MET A 103 -13.59 14.86 -5.37
C MET A 103 -13.03 15.20 -3.99
N ASN A 104 -13.27 14.36 -2.98
CA ASN A 104 -12.71 14.50 -1.64
C ASN A 104 -11.16 14.50 -1.71
N ASP A 105 -10.57 13.51 -2.38
CA ASP A 105 -9.11 13.35 -2.43
C ASP A 105 -8.43 14.39 -3.32
N SER A 106 -9.11 14.87 -4.38
CA SER A 106 -8.69 16.05 -5.11
C SER A 106 -8.65 17.30 -4.22
N GLY A 107 -9.69 17.49 -3.39
CA GLY A 107 -9.76 18.57 -2.41
C GLY A 107 -8.63 18.47 -1.37
N ARG A 108 -8.37 17.27 -0.83
CA ARG A 108 -7.27 16.99 0.09
C ARG A 108 -5.93 17.37 -0.53
N LEU A 109 -5.66 16.82 -1.71
CA LEU A 109 -4.41 17.06 -2.43
C LEU A 109 -4.18 18.56 -2.67
N LEU A 110 -5.19 19.29 -3.12
CA LEU A 110 -5.10 20.74 -3.35
C LEU A 110 -4.85 21.52 -2.04
N VAL A 111 -5.64 21.27 -1.01
CA VAL A 111 -5.56 21.99 0.27
C VAL A 111 -4.23 21.69 0.96
N ASN A 112 -3.85 20.43 1.08
CA ASN A 112 -2.63 20.04 1.75
C ASN A 112 -1.38 20.45 0.98
N SER A 113 -1.40 20.39 -0.35
CA SER A 113 -0.25 20.83 -1.16
C SER A 113 -0.06 22.35 -1.15
N THR A 114 -1.12 23.14 -1.03
CA THR A 114 -1.05 24.61 -1.05
C THR A 114 -0.98 25.19 0.36
N LEU A 115 -2.02 25.00 1.17
CA LEU A 115 -2.09 25.55 2.54
C LEU A 115 -1.29 24.72 3.54
N GLY A 116 -1.16 23.40 3.30
CA GLY A 116 -0.46 22.46 4.16
C GLY A 116 1.05 22.36 3.92
N LEU A 117 1.69 23.31 3.21
CA LEU A 117 3.13 23.32 2.92
C LEU A 117 3.58 22.02 2.25
N VAL A 118 3.04 21.73 1.06
CA VAL A 118 3.32 20.52 0.28
C VAL A 118 2.90 19.22 1.02
N GLY A 119 1.92 19.32 1.92
CA GLY A 119 1.38 18.17 2.64
C GLY A 119 2.02 17.89 4.01
N ILE A 120 2.96 18.72 4.50
CA ILE A 120 3.50 18.57 5.85
C ILE A 120 2.41 18.75 6.92
N LEU A 121 1.44 19.63 6.66
CA LEU A 121 0.29 19.85 7.55
C LEU A 121 -0.97 19.29 6.88
N ASP A 122 -1.70 18.44 7.59
CA ASP A 122 -3.01 17.96 7.14
C ASP A 122 -4.11 18.97 7.50
N ILE A 123 -4.21 20.02 6.69
CA ILE A 123 -5.22 21.07 6.80
C ILE A 123 -6.58 20.55 6.30
N ALA A 124 -6.58 19.67 5.31
CA ALA A 124 -7.78 19.14 4.66
C ALA A 124 -8.70 18.40 5.64
N SER A 125 -8.14 17.63 6.57
CA SER A 125 -8.92 16.94 7.61
C SER A 125 -9.67 17.92 8.51
N GLY A 126 -9.12 19.12 8.75
CA GLY A 126 -9.80 20.20 9.48
C GLY A 126 -11.02 20.77 8.75
N PHE A 127 -11.11 20.63 7.42
CA PHE A 127 -12.26 20.98 6.60
C PHE A 127 -13.24 19.83 6.39
N GLY A 128 -13.03 18.67 7.05
CA GLY A 128 -13.89 17.49 6.91
C GLY A 128 -13.59 16.65 5.67
N LEU A 129 -12.47 16.88 4.99
CA LEU A 129 -11.99 16.04 3.89
C LEU A 129 -11.11 14.94 4.49
N TYR A 130 -11.68 13.76 4.71
CA TYR A 130 -10.97 12.64 5.33
C TYR A 130 -10.22 11.80 4.32
N LYS A 131 -9.11 11.18 4.78
CA LYS A 131 -8.27 10.29 3.97
C LYS A 131 -9.03 9.04 3.56
N ASN A 132 -9.00 8.71 2.28
CA ASN A 132 -9.35 7.40 1.75
C ASN A 132 -8.09 6.55 1.55
N GLU A 133 -8.26 5.24 1.46
CA GLU A 133 -7.18 4.30 1.16
C GLU A 133 -7.58 3.49 -0.07
N GLU A 134 -6.99 3.80 -1.21
CA GLU A 134 -7.21 3.10 -2.47
C GLU A 134 -5.89 2.73 -3.13
N ASP A 135 -5.87 1.57 -3.77
CA ASP A 135 -4.75 1.06 -4.54
C ASP A 135 -5.20 0.24 -5.76
N PHE A 136 -4.27 -0.10 -6.65
CA PHE A 136 -4.59 -0.89 -7.84
C PHE A 136 -5.06 -2.31 -7.53
N GLY A 137 -4.66 -2.91 -6.41
CA GLY A 137 -5.17 -4.21 -5.97
C GLY A 137 -6.66 -4.15 -5.67
N GLN A 138 -7.13 -3.05 -5.02
CA GLN A 138 -8.56 -2.77 -4.79
C GLN A 138 -9.29 -2.53 -6.11
N THR A 139 -8.71 -1.70 -6.99
CA THR A 139 -9.26 -1.43 -8.33
C THR A 139 -9.46 -2.72 -9.13
N LEU A 140 -8.45 -3.60 -9.17
CA LEU A 140 -8.56 -4.90 -9.81
C LEU A 140 -9.64 -5.77 -9.16
N GLY A 141 -9.74 -5.76 -7.82
CA GLY A 141 -10.79 -6.45 -7.08
C GLY A 141 -12.19 -5.93 -7.44
N ARG A 142 -12.36 -4.62 -7.50
CA ARG A 142 -13.60 -3.98 -7.92
C ARG A 142 -13.99 -4.32 -9.37
N TRP A 143 -13.02 -4.54 -10.23
CA TRP A 143 -13.23 -5.00 -11.61
C TRP A 143 -13.50 -6.51 -11.70
N GLY A 144 -13.60 -7.22 -10.58
CA GLY A 144 -13.93 -8.65 -10.52
C GLY A 144 -12.73 -9.59 -10.60
N VAL A 145 -11.51 -9.07 -10.51
CA VAL A 145 -10.31 -9.92 -10.43
C VAL A 145 -10.21 -10.52 -9.03
N GLY A 146 -10.25 -11.84 -8.91
CA GLY A 146 -10.10 -12.56 -7.65
C GLY A 146 -8.73 -12.28 -6.99
N ALA A 147 -8.67 -12.39 -5.66
CA ALA A 147 -7.44 -12.17 -4.91
C ALA A 147 -6.30 -13.13 -5.32
N GLY A 148 -6.67 -14.37 -5.73
CA GLY A 148 -5.70 -15.42 -5.97
C GLY A 148 -5.02 -15.90 -4.68
N PRO A 149 -3.99 -16.75 -4.80
CA PRO A 149 -3.29 -17.30 -3.66
C PRO A 149 -2.56 -16.24 -2.84
N TYR A 150 -2.43 -16.49 -1.54
CA TYR A 150 -1.61 -15.69 -0.65
C TYR A 150 -0.12 -15.79 -1.01
N VAL A 151 0.58 -14.66 -0.95
CA VAL A 151 2.01 -14.55 -1.26
C VAL A 151 2.68 -13.66 -0.22
N MET A 152 3.78 -14.14 0.37
CA MET A 152 4.66 -13.32 1.19
C MET A 152 5.78 -12.74 0.31
N LEU A 153 5.77 -11.42 0.13
CA LEU A 153 6.78 -10.74 -0.70
C LEU A 153 8.01 -10.38 0.14
N PRO A 154 9.24 -10.59 -0.39
CA PRO A 154 10.44 -10.07 0.25
C PRO A 154 10.35 -8.56 0.40
N VAL A 155 10.65 -8.04 1.60
CA VAL A 155 10.61 -6.62 1.98
C VAL A 155 9.20 -6.03 2.07
N PHE A 156 8.30 -6.32 1.12
CA PHE A 156 6.95 -5.75 1.07
C PHE A 156 5.93 -6.45 1.96
N GLY A 157 6.23 -7.66 2.45
CA GLY A 157 5.39 -8.37 3.42
C GLY A 157 4.20 -9.12 2.80
N ALA A 158 3.11 -9.18 3.54
CA ALA A 158 1.90 -9.93 3.16
C ALA A 158 1.23 -9.34 1.92
N SER A 159 0.85 -10.21 0.98
CA SER A 159 0.19 -9.87 -0.28
C SER A 159 -0.63 -11.05 -0.79
N ASN A 160 -1.29 -10.90 -1.91
CA ASN A 160 -1.85 -11.96 -2.73
C ASN A 160 -1.46 -11.75 -4.20
N ALA A 161 -1.82 -12.69 -5.08
CA ALA A 161 -1.42 -12.61 -6.49
C ALA A 161 -1.94 -11.33 -7.17
N ARG A 162 -3.21 -10.95 -6.95
CA ARG A 162 -3.81 -9.72 -7.50
C ARG A 162 -3.10 -8.47 -6.97
N ASP A 163 -2.94 -8.39 -5.64
CA ASP A 163 -2.40 -7.19 -5.00
C ASP A 163 -0.90 -7.04 -5.29
N SER A 164 -0.18 -8.14 -5.53
CA SER A 164 1.21 -8.10 -6.00
C SER A 164 1.32 -7.45 -7.39
N VAL A 165 0.35 -7.68 -8.28
CA VAL A 165 0.26 -6.98 -9.57
C VAL A 165 -0.12 -5.52 -9.34
N GLY A 166 -1.08 -5.26 -8.45
CA GLY A 166 -1.49 -3.92 -8.05
C GLY A 166 -0.32 -3.08 -7.56
N LEU A 167 0.52 -3.64 -6.69
CA LEU A 167 1.72 -2.98 -6.15
C LEU A 167 2.66 -2.49 -7.27
N VAL A 168 2.86 -3.30 -8.32
CA VAL A 168 3.66 -2.88 -9.48
C VAL A 168 3.00 -1.73 -10.24
N LEU A 169 1.69 -1.77 -10.41
CA LEU A 169 0.93 -0.70 -11.08
C LEU A 169 0.94 0.60 -10.24
N ASP A 170 0.81 0.50 -8.92
CA ASP A 170 0.87 1.64 -8.01
C ASP A 170 2.20 2.41 -8.14
N THR A 171 3.31 1.72 -8.41
CA THR A 171 4.60 2.39 -8.64
C THR A 171 4.59 3.33 -9.84
N LEU A 172 3.74 3.08 -10.85
CA LEU A 172 3.65 3.92 -12.06
C LEU A 172 3.01 5.28 -11.78
N PHE A 173 2.22 5.40 -10.72
CA PHE A 173 1.53 6.64 -10.33
C PHE A 173 2.19 7.32 -9.14
N ASN A 174 3.25 6.72 -8.58
CA ASN A 174 4.01 7.33 -7.49
C ASN A 174 5.01 8.37 -8.03
N PRO A 175 4.83 9.68 -7.72
CA PRO A 175 5.70 10.74 -8.23
C PRO A 175 7.17 10.57 -7.85
N ILE A 176 7.46 9.91 -6.72
CA ILE A 176 8.84 9.66 -6.25
C ILE A 176 9.63 8.85 -7.28
N GLN A 177 8.98 7.96 -8.05
CA GLN A 177 9.66 7.14 -9.05
C GLN A 177 10.19 7.93 -10.25
N TYR A 178 9.70 9.13 -10.46
CA TYR A 178 10.09 10.01 -11.58
C TYR A 178 11.18 11.02 -11.22
N LEU A 179 11.70 10.96 -10.00
CA LEU A 179 12.86 11.76 -9.61
C LEU A 179 14.12 11.22 -10.32
N ASP A 180 14.92 12.09 -10.90
CA ASP A 180 16.13 11.72 -11.65
C ASP A 180 17.21 11.11 -10.76
N GLU A 181 17.29 11.56 -9.50
CA GLU A 181 18.33 11.14 -8.56
C GLU A 181 17.95 9.85 -7.81
N GLU A 182 18.65 8.76 -8.12
CA GLU A 182 18.40 7.44 -7.52
C GLU A 182 18.63 7.44 -6.01
N SER A 183 19.66 8.14 -5.52
CA SER A 183 19.95 8.26 -4.09
C SER A 183 18.81 8.93 -3.32
N LEU A 184 18.17 9.94 -3.92
CA LEU A 184 17.02 10.62 -3.34
C LEU A 184 15.80 9.70 -3.29
N ARG A 185 15.51 8.94 -4.38
CA ARG A 185 14.42 7.97 -4.37
C ARG A 185 14.58 6.93 -3.27
N LEU A 186 15.80 6.36 -3.16
CA LEU A 186 16.09 5.38 -2.11
C LEU A 186 15.95 6.00 -0.71
N THR A 187 16.44 7.23 -0.50
CA THR A 187 16.32 7.91 0.78
C THR A 187 14.86 8.13 1.16
N LEU A 188 14.03 8.63 0.24
CA LEU A 188 12.60 8.84 0.48
C LEU A 188 11.88 7.52 0.78
N PHE A 189 12.21 6.45 0.05
CA PHE A 189 11.68 5.12 0.33
C PHE A 189 12.05 4.67 1.76
N LEU A 190 13.32 4.74 2.14
CA LEU A 190 13.77 4.33 3.47
C LEU A 190 13.14 5.17 4.59
N VAL A 191 12.98 6.48 4.38
CA VAL A 191 12.30 7.36 5.36
C VAL A 191 10.83 6.99 5.49
N LYS A 192 10.12 6.77 4.36
CA LYS A 192 8.72 6.34 4.36
C LYS A 192 8.53 5.03 5.11
N GLU A 193 9.35 4.02 4.80
CA GLU A 193 9.26 2.71 5.45
C GLU A 193 9.60 2.79 6.95
N THR A 194 10.58 3.61 7.32
CA THR A 194 10.94 3.84 8.73
C THR A 194 9.79 4.51 9.48
N ASP A 195 9.18 5.54 8.91
CA ASP A 195 8.04 6.25 9.51
C ASP A 195 6.84 5.30 9.68
N SER A 196 6.47 4.57 8.62
CA SER A 196 5.42 3.54 8.64
C SER A 196 5.67 2.50 9.73
N ARG A 197 6.88 1.93 9.77
CA ARG A 197 7.23 0.92 10.79
C ARG A 197 7.19 1.47 12.20
N SER A 198 7.58 2.74 12.37
CA SER A 198 7.55 3.41 13.67
C SER A 198 6.13 3.49 14.27
N GLY A 199 5.12 3.65 13.45
CA GLY A 199 3.72 3.64 13.84
C GLY A 199 3.21 2.26 14.32
N LEU A 200 3.87 1.18 13.88
CA LEU A 200 3.49 -0.19 14.19
C LEU A 200 4.21 -0.78 15.41
N LEU A 201 5.23 -0.11 15.95
CA LEU A 201 6.03 -0.66 17.07
C LEU A 201 5.19 -1.07 18.29
N ALA A 202 4.16 -0.29 18.62
CA ALA A 202 3.28 -0.59 19.76
C ALA A 202 2.38 -1.82 19.51
N LEU A 203 2.11 -2.15 18.24
CA LEU A 203 1.28 -3.30 17.88
C LEU A 203 2.04 -4.62 18.00
N ASP A 204 3.36 -4.60 17.93
CA ASP A 204 4.19 -5.81 18.07
C ASP A 204 3.94 -6.54 19.40
N GLU A 205 3.61 -5.80 20.47
CA GLU A 205 3.35 -6.34 21.80
C GLU A 205 1.97 -7.03 21.91
N LEU A 206 1.07 -6.72 20.97
CA LEU A 206 -0.28 -7.30 20.94
C LEU A 206 -0.32 -8.63 20.16
N ILE A 207 0.73 -8.94 19.39
CA ILE A 207 0.78 -10.17 18.60
C ILE A 207 1.11 -11.33 19.53
N THR A 208 0.13 -12.21 19.72
CA THR A 208 0.28 -13.44 20.51
C THR A 208 0.14 -14.67 19.62
N GLY A 209 0.88 -15.73 19.92
CA GLY A 209 0.82 -16.97 19.17
C GLY A 209 1.70 -16.98 17.91
N ASP A 210 1.22 -17.62 16.83
CA ASP A 210 1.94 -17.73 15.56
C ASP A 210 1.86 -16.41 14.77
N ARG A 211 3.00 -15.70 14.70
CA ARG A 211 3.10 -14.40 14.02
C ARG A 211 2.82 -14.49 12.52
N TYR A 212 3.23 -15.60 11.88
CA TYR A 212 2.96 -15.79 10.45
C TYR A 212 1.46 -15.87 10.18
N LEU A 213 0.76 -16.72 10.93
CA LEU A 213 -0.70 -16.86 10.79
C LEU A 213 -1.41 -15.55 11.12
N PHE A 214 -0.99 -14.87 12.20
CA PHE A 214 -1.56 -13.58 12.57
C PHE A 214 -1.43 -12.55 11.42
N VAL A 215 -0.24 -12.40 10.84
CA VAL A 215 0.00 -11.43 9.75
C VAL A 215 -0.79 -11.80 8.49
N ARG A 216 -0.86 -13.08 8.15
CA ARG A 216 -1.64 -13.57 7.01
C ARG A 216 -3.12 -13.26 7.17
N ASP A 217 -3.69 -13.60 8.32
CA ASP A 217 -5.13 -13.49 8.56
C ASP A 217 -5.54 -12.02 8.74
N ALA A 218 -4.73 -11.21 9.41
CA ALA A 218 -4.94 -9.76 9.51
C ALA A 218 -4.89 -9.08 8.13
N TYR A 219 -3.94 -9.49 7.27
CA TYR A 219 -3.88 -9.00 5.90
C TYR A 219 -5.13 -9.37 5.11
N ALA A 220 -5.55 -10.65 5.16
CA ALA A 220 -6.71 -11.12 4.41
C ALA A 220 -7.99 -10.37 4.80
N GLN A 221 -8.26 -10.24 6.11
CA GLN A 221 -9.43 -9.52 6.63
C GLN A 221 -9.40 -8.03 6.23
N ARG A 222 -8.24 -7.36 6.37
CA ARG A 222 -8.13 -5.96 5.97
C ARG A 222 -8.36 -5.80 4.47
N ARG A 223 -7.80 -6.68 3.63
CA ARG A 223 -7.97 -6.60 2.17
C ARG A 223 -9.41 -6.82 1.73
N GLU A 224 -10.10 -7.75 2.34
CA GLU A 224 -11.53 -7.97 2.10
C GLU A 224 -12.34 -6.71 2.44
N TYR A 225 -12.12 -6.15 3.64
CA TYR A 225 -12.74 -4.91 4.07
C TYR A 225 -12.49 -3.76 3.08
N LEU A 226 -11.25 -3.56 2.62
CA LEU A 226 -10.89 -2.49 1.70
C LEU A 226 -11.51 -2.67 0.30
N VAL A 227 -11.49 -3.89 -0.25
CA VAL A 227 -12.03 -4.18 -1.59
C VAL A 227 -13.56 -4.07 -1.64
N THR A 228 -14.24 -4.34 -0.51
CA THR A 228 -15.69 -4.25 -0.37
C THR A 228 -16.19 -2.89 0.14
N ASP A 229 -15.30 -1.89 0.28
CA ASP A 229 -15.64 -0.58 0.86
C ASP A 229 -16.29 -0.69 2.25
N GLY A 230 -15.83 -1.63 3.07
CA GLY A 230 -16.38 -1.89 4.40
C GLY A 230 -17.68 -2.69 4.42
N GLN A 231 -18.17 -3.13 3.26
CA GLN A 231 -19.35 -3.98 3.17
C GLN A 231 -18.93 -5.46 3.30
N VAL A 232 -18.50 -5.83 4.50
CA VAL A 232 -18.26 -7.25 4.83
C VAL A 232 -19.60 -7.87 5.16
N GLU A 233 -19.98 -8.95 4.49
CA GLU A 233 -21.16 -9.74 4.88
C GLU A 233 -20.91 -10.26 6.30
N ASP A 234 -21.75 -9.87 7.25
CA ASP A 234 -21.74 -10.45 8.60
C ASP A 234 -22.07 -11.94 8.48
N GLU A 235 -21.06 -12.81 8.57
CA GLU A 235 -21.27 -14.28 8.69
C GLU A 235 -22.03 -14.65 9.98
N PHE A 236 -22.16 -13.73 10.91
CA PHE A 236 -23.08 -13.84 12.04
C PHE A 236 -24.47 -13.45 11.54
N GLY A 237 -25.10 -14.42 10.82
CA GLY A 237 -26.45 -14.29 10.32
C GLY A 237 -27.36 -13.73 11.40
N ASP A 238 -28.23 -12.83 10.96
CA ASP A 238 -29.41 -12.33 11.61
C ASP A 238 -29.84 -13.21 12.81
N PHE A 239 -29.36 -12.86 14.01
CA PHE A 239 -29.98 -13.33 15.24
C PHE A 239 -31.29 -12.55 15.34
N GLY A 240 -32.20 -12.96 14.43
CA GLY A 240 -33.54 -12.46 14.36
C GLY A 240 -34.20 -12.42 15.74
N ASP A 241 -34.84 -11.33 15.98
CA ASP A 241 -35.89 -11.03 16.92
C ASP A 241 -36.27 -12.18 17.87
N PHE A 242 -35.80 -12.07 19.12
CA PHE A 242 -36.44 -12.74 20.24
C PHE A 242 -37.25 -11.72 21.04
#